data_08b209d291dd900914a26e80c79daeff
#
_entry.id   08b209d291dd900914a26e80c79daeff
#
_cell.length_a   1.000
_cell.length_b   1.000
_cell.length_c   1.000
_cell.angle_alpha   90.00
_cell.angle_beta   90.00
_cell.angle_gamma   90.00
#
_symmetry.space_group_name_H-M   'P 1'
#
loop_
_entity.id
_entity.type
_entity.pdbx_description
1 polymer ?
#
loop_
_entity_poly.entity_id
_entity_poly.type
_entity_poly.pdbx_seq_one_letter_code
_entity_poly.pdbx_strand_id
1 'polypeptide(L)'
;MGPDQKAGGAAGRKAALTAPADGDGFSSSWERVGAERLHLRQRNNSNATAPVVMLHGLACSHRHLVPTAYAVRRHPVFLPDLLGFGLSDKPAAALDVGEHAQVIGALLDHLAIPPVGLVGCSFGAQVAAELTVRRPDLVASLILVGPTTDPTAASVQGQLRRLLLDLVGEDPRQARILAADIRDAGVRRILATLRHAVRHPMTATLGAITVPTLLVRGSADRIAPDTWLAKAGALMPQAQRLTIDRAAHNAVTTAGLRLGAAVEAFLGTGTDRPPPRAARVAA
;
A
#
# COMPACT_ATOMS: atom_id res chain seq x y z
N MET A 1 -42.29 -14.98 -31.20
CA MET A 1 -41.98 -15.75 -30.00
C MET A 1 -40.51 -16.16 -30.08
N GLY A 2 -39.62 -15.43 -29.42
CA GLY A 2 -38.21 -15.75 -29.33
C GLY A 2 -37.85 -15.83 -27.86
N PRO A 3 -37.13 -16.88 -27.43
CA PRO A 3 -36.59 -16.93 -26.08
C PRO A 3 -35.16 -16.38 -26.10
N ASP A 4 -34.81 -15.46 -25.23
CA ASP A 4 -33.48 -15.37 -24.58
C ASP A 4 -33.37 -14.07 -23.78
N GLN A 5 -33.79 -14.15 -22.53
CA GLN A 5 -33.44 -13.20 -21.49
C GLN A 5 -33.32 -13.93 -20.16
N LYS A 6 -32.26 -14.73 -19.96
CA LYS A 6 -31.89 -15.25 -18.64
C LYS A 6 -30.40 -15.64 -18.59
N ALA A 7 -29.48 -14.71 -18.68
CA ALA A 7 -28.06 -14.96 -18.36
C ALA A 7 -27.35 -13.79 -17.70
N GLY A 8 -28.03 -12.71 -17.27
CA GLY A 8 -27.39 -11.53 -16.67
C GLY A 8 -27.42 -11.47 -15.14
N GLY A 9 -28.04 -12.43 -14.45
CA GLY A 9 -28.42 -12.25 -13.03
C GLY A 9 -27.41 -12.65 -11.96
N ALA A 10 -26.43 -13.49 -12.24
CA ALA A 10 -25.57 -14.06 -11.19
C ALA A 10 -24.23 -13.30 -11.00
N ALA A 11 -23.65 -12.82 -12.09
CA ALA A 11 -22.40 -12.06 -12.02
C ALA A 11 -22.62 -10.64 -11.45
N GLY A 12 -23.74 -9.99 -11.80
CA GLY A 12 -24.09 -8.68 -11.29
C GLY A 12 -24.41 -8.64 -9.79
N ARG A 13 -25.00 -9.73 -9.22
CA ARG A 13 -25.26 -9.81 -7.77
C ARG A 13 -24.03 -10.06 -6.93
N LYS A 14 -22.99 -10.74 -7.42
CA LYS A 14 -21.72 -10.92 -6.72
C LYS A 14 -20.93 -9.62 -6.62
N ALA A 15 -20.93 -8.80 -7.65
CA ALA A 15 -20.28 -7.48 -7.64
C ALA A 15 -20.94 -6.51 -6.65
N ALA A 16 -22.28 -6.56 -6.52
CA ALA A 16 -23.04 -5.69 -5.60
C ALA A 16 -22.80 -6.01 -4.11
N LEU A 17 -22.44 -7.26 -3.76
CA LEU A 17 -22.19 -7.67 -2.36
C LEU A 17 -20.78 -7.33 -1.87
N THR A 18 -19.86 -6.94 -2.76
CA THR A 18 -18.45 -6.61 -2.45
C THR A 18 -18.12 -5.14 -2.70
N ALA A 19 -19.03 -4.36 -3.23
CA ALA A 19 -18.86 -2.92 -3.34
C ALA A 19 -18.80 -2.30 -1.93
N PRO A 20 -17.79 -1.46 -1.63
CA PRO A 20 -17.76 -0.72 -0.37
C PRO A 20 -19.02 0.13 -0.25
N ALA A 21 -19.61 0.18 0.95
CA ALA A 21 -20.79 0.99 1.18
C ALA A 21 -20.50 2.47 0.84
N ASP A 22 -21.31 3.06 -0.02
CA ASP A 22 -21.32 4.50 -0.22
C ASP A 22 -21.82 5.16 1.07
N GLY A 23 -20.94 5.87 1.79
CA GLY A 23 -21.29 6.50 3.06
C GLY A 23 -20.09 6.89 3.92
N ASP A 24 -18.89 6.41 3.60
CA ASP A 24 -17.65 6.73 4.31
C ASP A 24 -16.89 7.96 3.73
N GLY A 25 -17.49 8.67 2.77
CA GLY A 25 -16.86 9.80 2.08
C GLY A 25 -15.90 9.41 0.96
N PHE A 26 -15.78 8.12 0.64
CA PHE A 26 -15.03 7.61 -0.49
C PHE A 26 -15.96 7.11 -1.59
N SER A 27 -15.57 7.30 -2.85
CA SER A 27 -16.21 6.72 -4.03
C SER A 27 -15.35 5.60 -4.63
N SER A 28 -15.96 4.71 -5.39
CA SER A 28 -15.28 3.65 -6.14
C SER A 28 -15.41 3.90 -7.63
N SER A 29 -14.31 3.74 -8.37
CA SER A 29 -14.28 3.69 -9.82
C SER A 29 -13.44 2.51 -10.31
N TRP A 30 -13.49 2.22 -11.59
CA TRP A 30 -12.64 1.24 -12.28
C TRP A 30 -11.96 1.94 -13.44
N GLU A 31 -10.62 2.04 -13.34
CA GLU A 31 -9.80 2.68 -14.34
C GLU A 31 -9.20 1.64 -15.28
N ARG A 32 -9.24 1.88 -16.58
CA ARG A 32 -8.63 0.98 -17.57
C ARG A 32 -7.18 1.37 -17.82
N VAL A 33 -6.27 0.47 -17.49
CA VAL A 33 -4.83 0.63 -17.73
C VAL A 33 -4.38 -0.53 -18.63
N GLY A 34 -4.11 -0.22 -19.89
CA GLY A 34 -3.87 -1.25 -20.91
C GLY A 34 -5.09 -2.16 -21.10
N ALA A 35 -4.90 -3.47 -20.98
CA ALA A 35 -5.96 -4.46 -21.10
C ALA A 35 -6.77 -4.67 -19.80
N GLU A 36 -6.23 -4.28 -18.67
CA GLU A 36 -6.75 -4.61 -17.34
C GLU A 36 -7.53 -3.43 -16.73
N ARG A 37 -8.43 -3.74 -15.80
CA ARG A 37 -9.16 -2.74 -15.02
C ARG A 37 -8.67 -2.77 -13.58
N LEU A 38 -8.29 -1.59 -13.08
CA LEU A 38 -7.97 -1.39 -11.67
C LEU A 38 -9.17 -0.80 -10.95
N HIS A 39 -9.51 -1.38 -9.82
CA HIS A 39 -10.42 -0.75 -8.87
C HIS A 39 -9.67 0.36 -8.13
N LEU A 40 -10.31 1.52 -8.05
CA LEU A 40 -9.80 2.69 -7.37
C LEU A 40 -10.81 3.18 -6.34
N ARG A 41 -10.47 3.13 -5.06
CA ARG A 41 -11.22 3.79 -4.00
C ARG A 41 -10.62 5.17 -3.80
N GLN A 42 -11.43 6.23 -3.88
CA GLN A 42 -10.90 7.59 -3.86
C GLN A 42 -11.77 8.54 -3.07
N ARG A 43 -11.13 9.58 -2.52
CA ARG A 43 -11.78 10.73 -1.93
C ARG A 43 -11.16 12.00 -2.50
N ASN A 44 -11.98 12.77 -3.21
CA ASN A 44 -11.57 14.07 -3.70
C ASN A 44 -11.62 15.12 -2.59
N ASN A 45 -10.72 16.08 -2.67
CA ASN A 45 -10.71 17.27 -1.82
C ASN A 45 -10.58 18.49 -2.73
N SER A 46 -11.53 19.41 -2.63
CA SER A 46 -11.57 20.64 -3.46
C SER A 46 -10.46 21.65 -3.13
N ASN A 47 -9.81 21.51 -1.98
CA ASN A 47 -8.74 22.43 -1.53
C ASN A 47 -7.36 21.94 -1.99
N ALA A 48 -7.18 21.74 -3.25
CA ALA A 48 -6.11 21.09 -3.98
C ALA A 48 -4.68 21.25 -3.39
N THR A 49 -4.33 20.39 -2.47
CA THR A 49 -2.94 20.05 -2.15
C THR A 49 -2.52 18.82 -2.99
N ALA A 50 -1.21 18.53 -3.05
CA ALA A 50 -0.72 17.36 -3.80
C ALA A 50 -1.49 16.07 -3.39
N PRO A 51 -1.94 15.25 -4.35
CA PRO A 51 -2.69 14.03 -4.06
C PRO A 51 -1.83 12.98 -3.32
N VAL A 52 -2.49 12.13 -2.56
CA VAL A 52 -1.87 11.00 -1.85
C VAL A 52 -2.36 9.69 -2.46
N VAL A 53 -1.43 8.85 -2.90
CA VAL A 53 -1.73 7.50 -3.38
C VAL A 53 -1.20 6.49 -2.37
N MET A 54 -2.04 5.54 -1.96
CA MET A 54 -1.65 4.51 -0.99
C MET A 54 -1.75 3.12 -1.60
N LEU A 55 -0.67 2.32 -1.48
CA LEU A 55 -0.55 0.97 -1.99
C LEU A 55 -0.58 -0.03 -0.84
N HIS A 56 -1.47 -1.02 -0.93
CA HIS A 56 -1.68 -2.04 0.09
C HIS A 56 -0.61 -3.15 0.08
N GLY A 57 -0.55 -3.91 1.16
CA GLY A 57 0.34 -5.06 1.31
C GLY A 57 -0.11 -6.31 0.56
N LEU A 58 0.72 -7.35 0.62
CA LEU A 58 0.40 -8.68 0.09
C LEU A 58 -0.83 -9.26 0.79
N ALA A 59 -1.70 -9.91 0.03
CA ALA A 59 -2.96 -10.49 0.51
C ALA A 59 -3.95 -9.48 1.12
N CYS A 60 -3.76 -8.19 0.85
CA CYS A 60 -4.62 -7.09 1.29
C CYS A 60 -5.30 -6.41 0.09
N SER A 61 -6.11 -5.41 0.38
CA SER A 61 -6.75 -4.52 -0.59
C SER A 61 -6.85 -3.09 -0.03
N HIS A 62 -7.46 -2.17 -0.79
CA HIS A 62 -7.79 -0.83 -0.32
C HIS A 62 -8.45 -0.82 1.07
N ARG A 63 -9.20 -1.87 1.45
CA ARG A 63 -9.91 -1.98 2.74
C ARG A 63 -9.00 -1.78 3.94
N HIS A 64 -7.76 -2.28 3.86
CA HIS A 64 -6.76 -2.13 4.92
C HIS A 64 -6.23 -0.71 5.05
N LEU A 65 -6.28 0.08 3.97
CA LEU A 65 -5.75 1.45 3.92
C LEU A 65 -6.77 2.51 4.39
N VAL A 66 -8.06 2.20 4.33
CA VAL A 66 -9.15 3.15 4.67
C VAL A 66 -8.96 3.82 6.03
N PRO A 67 -8.58 3.13 7.13
CA PRO A 67 -8.38 3.78 8.42
C PRO A 67 -7.31 4.88 8.40
N THR A 68 -6.21 4.66 7.68
CA THR A 68 -5.17 5.67 7.47
C THR A 68 -5.64 6.78 6.54
N ALA A 69 -6.25 6.42 5.42
CA ALA A 69 -6.78 7.35 4.43
C ALA A 69 -7.83 8.30 5.02
N TYR A 70 -8.61 7.83 5.99
CA TYR A 70 -9.62 8.64 6.67
C TYR A 70 -9.01 9.80 7.47
N ALA A 71 -7.80 9.62 7.99
CA ALA A 71 -7.08 10.64 8.73
C ALA A 71 -6.32 11.63 7.84
N VAL A 72 -6.05 11.29 6.58
CA VAL A 72 -5.42 12.19 5.60
C VAL A 72 -6.49 13.10 4.99
N ARG A 73 -6.76 14.25 5.62
CA ARG A 73 -7.93 15.07 5.32
C ARG A 73 -7.65 16.23 4.36
N ARG A 74 -6.41 16.72 4.30
CA ARG A 74 -6.05 17.89 3.48
C ARG A 74 -5.75 17.57 2.03
N HIS A 75 -5.62 16.31 1.70
CA HIS A 75 -5.22 15.82 0.39
C HIS A 75 -6.33 15.01 -0.29
N PRO A 76 -6.47 15.07 -1.63
CA PRO A 76 -7.15 14.02 -2.37
C PRO A 76 -6.44 12.68 -2.10
N VAL A 77 -7.19 11.61 -1.92
CA VAL A 77 -6.63 10.29 -1.59
C VAL A 77 -7.11 9.25 -2.58
N PHE A 78 -6.17 8.45 -3.08
CA PHE A 78 -6.39 7.39 -4.05
C PHE A 78 -5.84 6.06 -3.50
N LEU A 79 -6.68 5.04 -3.45
CA LEU A 79 -6.38 3.71 -2.92
C LEU A 79 -6.64 2.67 -4.02
N PRO A 80 -5.71 2.49 -4.98
CA PRO A 80 -5.87 1.47 -5.99
C PRO A 80 -5.70 0.07 -5.37
N ASP A 81 -6.54 -0.87 -5.80
CA ASP A 81 -6.26 -2.28 -5.61
C ASP A 81 -5.22 -2.72 -6.64
N LEU A 82 -4.11 -3.27 -6.19
CA LEU A 82 -3.08 -3.82 -7.07
C LEU A 82 -3.67 -4.95 -7.94
N LEU A 83 -3.25 -5.09 -9.19
CA LEU A 83 -3.73 -6.16 -10.07
C LEU A 83 -3.56 -7.53 -9.42
N GLY A 84 -4.60 -8.33 -9.47
CA GLY A 84 -4.63 -9.63 -8.81
C GLY A 84 -5.19 -9.61 -7.39
N PHE A 85 -5.42 -8.43 -6.80
CA PHE A 85 -5.91 -8.25 -5.43
C PHE A 85 -7.20 -7.42 -5.40
N GLY A 86 -7.89 -7.44 -4.26
CA GLY A 86 -9.10 -6.67 -4.02
C GLY A 86 -10.13 -6.84 -5.12
N LEU A 87 -10.63 -5.72 -5.66
CA LEU A 87 -11.64 -5.67 -6.71
C LEU A 87 -11.05 -5.47 -8.12
N SER A 88 -9.73 -5.29 -8.25
CA SER A 88 -9.05 -5.20 -9.54
C SER A 88 -9.07 -6.52 -10.30
N ASP A 89 -8.90 -6.45 -11.62
CA ASP A 89 -8.81 -7.61 -12.49
C ASP A 89 -7.67 -8.53 -12.04
N LYS A 90 -7.76 -9.81 -12.39
CA LYS A 90 -6.87 -10.87 -11.93
C LYS A 90 -6.20 -11.54 -13.14
N PRO A 91 -5.07 -10.96 -13.63
CA PRO A 91 -4.30 -11.54 -14.72
C PRO A 91 -3.96 -13.01 -14.47
N ALA A 92 -3.76 -13.80 -15.51
CA ALA A 92 -3.45 -15.24 -15.38
C ALA A 92 -2.18 -15.47 -14.55
N ALA A 93 -1.13 -14.70 -14.79
CA ALA A 93 0.10 -14.72 -14.01
C ALA A 93 0.05 -13.70 -12.86
N ALA A 94 0.77 -13.99 -11.78
CA ALA A 94 1.03 -13.00 -10.74
C ALA A 94 2.12 -12.04 -11.24
N LEU A 95 1.90 -10.75 -11.06
CA LEU A 95 2.86 -9.71 -11.43
C LEU A 95 4.02 -9.67 -10.42
N ASP A 96 5.21 -9.33 -10.91
CA ASP A 96 6.33 -8.98 -10.05
C ASP A 96 6.24 -7.51 -9.57
N VAL A 97 7.21 -7.08 -8.73
CA VAL A 97 7.24 -5.72 -8.17
C VAL A 97 7.37 -4.66 -9.25
N GLY A 98 8.22 -4.90 -10.27
CA GLY A 98 8.44 -3.96 -11.37
C GLY A 98 7.22 -3.83 -12.28
N GLU A 99 6.52 -4.93 -12.54
CA GLU A 99 5.27 -4.94 -13.31
C GLU A 99 4.16 -4.19 -12.56
N HIS A 100 4.02 -4.40 -11.25
CA HIS A 100 3.09 -3.62 -10.44
C HIS A 100 3.44 -2.12 -10.46
N ALA A 101 4.73 -1.77 -10.36
CA ALA A 101 5.17 -0.38 -10.42
C ALA A 101 4.82 0.26 -11.78
N GLN A 102 5.01 -0.45 -12.90
CA GLN A 102 4.61 0.00 -14.22
C GLN A 102 3.10 0.26 -14.33
N VAL A 103 2.29 -0.66 -13.81
CA VAL A 103 0.82 -0.52 -13.83
C VAL A 103 0.38 0.69 -13.00
N ILE A 104 0.95 0.90 -11.82
CA ILE A 104 0.61 2.08 -11.00
C ILE A 104 1.11 3.36 -11.67
N GLY A 105 2.31 3.38 -12.25
CA GLY A 105 2.80 4.51 -13.03
C GLY A 105 1.84 4.88 -14.18
N ALA A 106 1.40 3.89 -14.95
CA ALA A 106 0.43 4.08 -16.03
C ALA A 106 -0.94 4.54 -15.53
N LEU A 107 -1.37 4.10 -14.33
CA LEU A 107 -2.59 4.62 -13.68
C LEU A 107 -2.44 6.11 -13.35
N LEU A 108 -1.30 6.54 -12.79
CA LEU A 108 -1.06 7.95 -12.45
C LEU A 108 -1.01 8.82 -13.71
N ASP A 109 -0.39 8.35 -14.78
CA ASP A 109 -0.40 9.01 -16.08
C ASP A 109 -1.83 9.14 -16.64
N HIS A 110 -2.63 8.07 -16.54
CA HIS A 110 -4.04 8.05 -16.99
C HIS A 110 -4.91 9.04 -16.21
N LEU A 111 -4.71 9.12 -14.89
CA LEU A 111 -5.44 10.05 -14.02
C LEU A 111 -5.03 11.51 -14.24
N ALA A 112 -3.92 11.77 -14.93
CA ALA A 112 -3.35 13.09 -15.21
C ALA A 112 -3.25 13.98 -13.95
N ILE A 113 -2.88 13.37 -12.81
CA ILE A 113 -2.74 14.08 -11.52
C ILE A 113 -1.30 14.56 -11.33
N PRO A 114 -1.10 15.65 -10.55
CA PRO A 114 0.25 16.13 -10.21
C PRO A 114 1.08 15.05 -9.49
N PRO A 115 2.43 15.23 -9.38
CA PRO A 115 3.27 14.33 -8.60
C PRO A 115 2.72 14.12 -7.18
N VAL A 116 2.66 12.86 -6.76
CA VAL A 116 1.93 12.43 -5.57
C VAL A 116 2.82 12.26 -4.35
N GLY A 117 2.21 12.37 -3.14
CA GLY A 117 2.72 11.71 -1.95
C GLY A 117 2.39 10.21 -2.03
N LEU A 118 3.40 9.37 -2.25
CA LEU A 118 3.21 7.93 -2.44
C LEU A 118 3.42 7.18 -1.13
N VAL A 119 2.40 6.49 -0.65
CA VAL A 119 2.44 5.66 0.55
C VAL A 119 2.40 4.19 0.15
N GLY A 120 3.40 3.41 0.55
CA GLY A 120 3.41 1.96 0.34
C GLY A 120 3.46 1.21 1.67
N CYS A 121 2.62 0.17 1.82
CA CYS A 121 2.62 -0.70 2.99
C CYS A 121 3.15 -2.09 2.64
N SER A 122 4.14 -2.60 3.38
CA SER A 122 4.65 -3.97 3.21
C SER A 122 5.09 -4.26 1.76
N PHE A 123 4.44 -5.17 1.04
CA PHE A 123 4.63 -5.40 -0.38
C PHE A 123 4.38 -4.13 -1.22
N GLY A 124 3.35 -3.36 -0.87
CA GLY A 124 3.10 -2.06 -1.50
C GLY A 124 4.26 -1.07 -1.32
N ALA A 125 5.06 -1.22 -0.26
CA ALA A 125 6.28 -0.42 -0.08
C ALA A 125 7.37 -0.78 -1.10
N GLN A 126 7.48 -2.06 -1.51
CA GLN A 126 8.38 -2.45 -2.60
C GLN A 126 7.93 -1.84 -3.93
N VAL A 127 6.62 -1.92 -4.22
CA VAL A 127 6.03 -1.34 -5.44
C VAL A 127 6.21 0.18 -5.46
N ALA A 128 5.98 0.85 -4.33
CA ALA A 128 6.15 2.31 -4.21
C ALA A 128 7.62 2.72 -4.38
N ALA A 129 8.56 2.00 -3.77
CA ALA A 129 10.00 2.25 -3.92
C ALA A 129 10.45 2.07 -5.38
N GLU A 130 10.04 0.98 -6.02
CA GLU A 130 10.35 0.68 -7.41
C GLU A 130 9.78 1.72 -8.37
N LEU A 131 8.52 2.15 -8.17
CA LEU A 131 7.89 3.23 -8.94
C LEU A 131 8.68 4.53 -8.78
N THR A 132 9.07 4.87 -7.56
CA THR A 132 9.81 6.11 -7.28
C THR A 132 11.15 6.15 -8.01
N VAL A 133 11.86 5.03 -8.09
CA VAL A 133 13.13 4.94 -8.82
C VAL A 133 12.91 5.02 -10.33
N ARG A 134 11.89 4.36 -10.87
CA ARG A 134 11.61 4.33 -12.31
C ARG A 134 10.98 5.62 -12.85
N ARG A 135 10.12 6.24 -12.03
CA ARG A 135 9.33 7.41 -12.40
C ARG A 135 9.38 8.48 -11.29
N PRO A 136 10.57 9.05 -11.02
CA PRO A 136 10.71 10.11 -10.01
C PRO A 136 9.88 11.37 -10.34
N ASP A 137 9.50 11.53 -11.59
CA ASP A 137 8.60 12.59 -12.05
C ASP A 137 7.16 12.48 -11.50
N LEU A 138 6.72 11.28 -11.12
CA LEU A 138 5.39 11.03 -10.59
C LEU A 138 5.31 11.11 -9.05
N VAL A 139 6.45 11.12 -8.34
CA VAL A 139 6.49 10.99 -6.89
C VAL A 139 7.17 12.20 -6.26
N ALA A 140 6.39 13.06 -5.59
CA ALA A 140 6.92 14.23 -4.89
C ALA A 140 7.55 13.86 -3.53
N SER A 141 7.01 12.82 -2.86
CA SER A 141 7.51 12.32 -1.58
C SER A 141 7.07 10.87 -1.37
N LEU A 142 7.83 10.11 -0.60
CA LEU A 142 7.63 8.68 -0.39
C LEU A 142 7.44 8.35 1.09
N ILE A 143 6.44 7.54 1.42
CA ILE A 143 6.21 7.02 2.78
C ILE A 143 6.18 5.50 2.71
N LEU A 144 7.12 4.82 3.36
CA LEU A 144 7.24 3.36 3.39
C LEU A 144 6.86 2.84 4.78
N VAL A 145 5.74 2.14 4.87
CA VAL A 145 5.20 1.58 6.12
C VAL A 145 5.50 0.09 6.18
N GLY A 146 6.29 -0.33 7.17
CA GLY A 146 6.72 -1.72 7.31
C GLY A 146 7.38 -2.26 6.03
N PRO A 147 8.36 -1.57 5.42
CA PRO A 147 8.91 -1.98 4.13
C PRO A 147 9.50 -3.39 4.19
N THR A 148 9.08 -4.25 3.29
CA THR A 148 9.64 -5.59 3.05
C THR A 148 10.54 -5.53 1.81
N THR A 149 11.52 -6.39 1.59
CA THR A 149 11.91 -7.54 2.37
C THR A 149 13.21 -7.24 3.11
N ASP A 150 13.23 -7.51 4.42
CA ASP A 150 14.49 -7.51 5.17
C ASP A 150 15.42 -8.61 4.61
N PRO A 151 16.65 -8.29 4.19
CA PRO A 151 17.59 -9.27 3.65
C PRO A 151 17.88 -10.46 4.57
N THR A 152 17.73 -10.30 5.88
CA THR A 152 17.94 -11.40 6.85
C THR A 152 16.80 -12.44 6.83
N ALA A 153 15.70 -12.14 6.15
CA ALA A 153 14.56 -13.04 5.97
C ALA A 153 14.08 -13.06 4.50
N ALA A 154 14.98 -12.84 3.54
CA ALA A 154 14.68 -12.80 2.10
C ALA A 154 14.44 -14.20 1.51
N SER A 155 13.53 -14.95 2.12
CA SER A 155 13.04 -16.24 1.62
C SER A 155 11.55 -16.40 1.94
N VAL A 156 10.84 -17.22 1.18
CA VAL A 156 9.42 -17.51 1.41
C VAL A 156 9.22 -18.04 2.84
N GLN A 157 10.05 -18.98 3.28
CA GLN A 157 9.97 -19.55 4.63
C GLN A 157 10.26 -18.48 5.71
N GLY A 158 11.28 -17.64 5.48
CA GLY A 158 11.62 -16.54 6.39
C GLY A 158 10.46 -15.56 6.57
N GLN A 159 9.81 -15.16 5.48
CA GLN A 159 8.66 -14.27 5.52
C GLN A 159 7.44 -14.93 6.17
N LEU A 160 7.13 -16.19 5.84
CA LEU A 160 6.03 -16.93 6.48
C LEU A 160 6.25 -17.08 7.99
N ARG A 161 7.48 -17.40 8.42
CA ARG A 161 7.81 -17.47 9.85
C ARG A 161 7.57 -16.12 10.54
N ARG A 162 8.03 -15.02 9.95
CA ARG A 162 7.81 -13.68 10.52
C ARG A 162 6.32 -13.32 10.56
N LEU A 163 5.57 -13.64 9.50
CA LEU A 163 4.13 -13.44 9.45
C LEU A 163 3.42 -14.18 10.58
N LEU A 164 3.75 -15.46 10.82
CA LEU A 164 3.16 -16.25 11.90
C LEU A 164 3.48 -15.66 13.27
N LEU A 165 4.68 -15.14 13.47
CA LEU A 165 5.07 -14.49 14.72
C LEU A 165 4.38 -13.13 14.90
N ASP A 166 4.11 -12.41 13.82
CA ASP A 166 3.46 -11.11 13.83
C ASP A 166 1.96 -11.22 14.12
N LEU A 167 1.30 -12.30 13.65
CA LEU A 167 -0.12 -12.55 13.88
C LEU A 167 -0.52 -12.53 15.37
N VAL A 168 0.39 -12.89 16.27
CA VAL A 168 0.14 -12.85 17.73
C VAL A 168 -0.03 -11.41 18.23
N GLY A 169 0.59 -10.43 17.55
CA GLY A 169 0.50 -9.01 17.88
C GLY A 169 -0.57 -8.24 17.13
N GLU A 170 -1.22 -8.88 16.14
CA GLU A 170 -2.21 -8.21 15.29
C GLU A 170 -3.61 -8.18 15.94
N ASP A 171 -4.38 -7.15 15.60
CA ASP A 171 -5.77 -7.01 16.08
C ASP A 171 -6.68 -8.04 15.37
N PRO A 172 -7.34 -8.96 16.12
CA PRO A 172 -8.20 -9.98 15.53
C PRO A 172 -9.42 -9.41 14.79
N ARG A 173 -9.77 -8.14 14.98
CA ARG A 173 -10.86 -7.48 14.26
C ARG A 173 -10.61 -7.41 12.76
N GLN A 174 -9.33 -7.45 12.34
CA GLN A 174 -8.93 -7.47 10.93
C GLN A 174 -9.18 -8.81 10.24
N ALA A 175 -9.38 -9.89 11.00
CA ALA A 175 -9.46 -11.25 10.45
C ALA A 175 -10.55 -11.38 9.37
N ARG A 176 -11.67 -10.68 9.52
CA ARG A 176 -12.76 -10.71 8.52
C ARG A 176 -12.34 -10.05 7.20
N ILE A 177 -11.64 -8.92 7.27
CA ILE A 177 -11.15 -8.20 6.08
C ILE A 177 -10.09 -9.05 5.40
N LEU A 178 -9.12 -9.55 6.16
CA LEU A 178 -8.04 -10.40 5.66
C LEU A 178 -8.58 -11.69 5.01
N ALA A 179 -9.55 -12.35 5.63
CA ALA A 179 -10.18 -13.55 5.06
C ALA A 179 -10.89 -13.25 3.72
N ALA A 180 -11.56 -12.11 3.62
CA ALA A 180 -12.18 -11.68 2.38
C ALA A 180 -11.13 -11.41 1.28
N ASP A 181 -10.06 -10.71 1.61
CA ASP A 181 -8.99 -10.37 0.68
C ASP A 181 -8.19 -11.61 0.22
N ILE A 182 -7.92 -12.57 1.13
CA ILE A 182 -7.30 -13.86 0.78
C ILE A 182 -8.21 -14.66 -0.17
N ARG A 183 -9.51 -14.66 0.08
CA ARG A 183 -10.48 -15.35 -0.81
C ARG A 183 -10.52 -14.69 -2.19
N ASP A 184 -10.50 -13.35 -2.24
CA ASP A 184 -10.58 -12.58 -3.48
C ASP A 184 -9.31 -12.74 -4.33
N ALA A 185 -8.13 -12.78 -3.71
CA ALA A 185 -6.84 -12.98 -4.40
C ALA A 185 -6.53 -14.43 -4.73
N GLY A 186 -6.87 -15.34 -3.84
CA GLY A 186 -6.53 -16.76 -3.89
C GLY A 186 -5.10 -17.06 -3.45
N VAL A 187 -4.95 -18.17 -2.68
CA VAL A 187 -3.67 -18.56 -2.04
C VAL A 187 -2.55 -18.77 -3.06
N ARG A 188 -2.86 -19.33 -4.24
CA ARG A 188 -1.83 -19.57 -5.29
C ARG A 188 -1.19 -18.26 -5.75
N ARG A 189 -2.00 -17.21 -5.95
CA ARG A 189 -1.52 -15.88 -6.35
C ARG A 189 -0.70 -15.26 -5.24
N ILE A 190 -1.18 -15.30 -4.00
CA ILE A 190 -0.46 -14.77 -2.84
C ILE A 190 0.94 -15.39 -2.73
N LEU A 191 1.05 -16.72 -2.87
CA LEU A 191 2.34 -17.43 -2.84
C LEU A 191 3.24 -17.08 -4.04
N ALA A 192 2.65 -16.92 -5.23
CA ALA A 192 3.41 -16.50 -6.42
C ALA A 192 3.96 -15.09 -6.25
N THR A 193 3.12 -14.13 -5.81
CA THR A 193 3.56 -12.75 -5.53
C THR A 193 4.59 -12.70 -4.40
N LEU A 194 4.45 -13.53 -3.35
CA LEU A 194 5.47 -13.62 -2.29
C LEU A 194 6.83 -14.07 -2.82
N ARG A 195 6.86 -15.02 -3.80
CA ARG A 195 8.11 -15.44 -4.46
C ARG A 195 8.76 -14.29 -5.23
N HIS A 196 7.98 -13.43 -5.88
CA HIS A 196 8.50 -12.22 -6.52
C HIS A 196 8.99 -11.21 -5.48
N ALA A 197 8.22 -10.97 -4.43
CA ALA A 197 8.55 -10.04 -3.35
C ALA A 197 9.89 -10.35 -2.66
N VAL A 198 10.18 -11.62 -2.36
CA VAL A 198 11.45 -12.00 -1.70
C VAL A 198 12.67 -11.92 -2.63
N ARG A 199 12.45 -11.89 -3.94
CA ARG A 199 13.52 -11.75 -4.95
C ARG A 199 13.81 -10.30 -5.31
N HIS A 200 12.91 -9.37 -4.96
CA HIS A 200 13.07 -7.97 -5.26
C HIS A 200 14.30 -7.39 -4.52
N PRO A 201 15.21 -6.68 -5.22
CA PRO A 201 16.45 -6.17 -4.64
C PRO A 201 16.23 -4.89 -3.83
N MET A 202 15.38 -4.97 -2.79
CA MET A 202 14.90 -3.81 -2.02
C MET A 202 16.06 -2.92 -1.51
N THR A 203 17.17 -3.51 -1.09
CA THR A 203 18.34 -2.74 -0.62
C THR A 203 18.90 -1.82 -1.72
N ALA A 204 19.05 -2.33 -2.93
CA ALA A 204 19.52 -1.53 -4.07
C ALA A 204 18.50 -0.45 -4.47
N THR A 205 17.21 -0.82 -4.50
CA THR A 205 16.12 0.11 -4.80
C THR A 205 16.08 1.28 -3.81
N LEU A 206 16.19 1.00 -2.50
CA LEU A 206 16.21 2.05 -1.47
C LEU A 206 17.40 3.01 -1.64
N GLY A 207 18.58 2.49 -1.98
CA GLY A 207 19.78 3.32 -2.22
C GLY A 207 19.69 4.24 -3.45
N ALA A 208 18.77 3.98 -4.35
CA ALA A 208 18.53 4.80 -5.54
C ALA A 208 17.44 5.88 -5.35
N ILE A 209 16.75 5.90 -4.23
CA ILE A 209 15.68 6.88 -3.95
C ILE A 209 16.28 8.22 -3.57
N THR A 210 15.84 9.28 -4.25
CA THR A 210 16.30 10.66 -4.04
C THR A 210 15.24 11.60 -3.49
N VAL A 211 13.96 11.20 -3.54
CA VAL A 211 12.85 12.03 -3.05
C VAL A 211 12.79 12.03 -1.51
N PRO A 212 12.21 13.07 -0.88
CA PRO A 212 11.97 13.07 0.55
C PRO A 212 11.22 11.82 0.98
N THR A 213 11.74 11.11 1.99
CA THR A 213 11.21 9.79 2.37
C THR A 213 10.96 9.71 3.88
N LEU A 214 9.82 9.13 4.26
CA LEU A 214 9.49 8.75 5.64
C LEU A 214 9.41 7.23 5.74
N LEU A 215 10.26 6.65 6.60
CA LEU A 215 10.21 5.23 6.95
C LEU A 215 9.40 5.05 8.23
N VAL A 216 8.37 4.24 8.17
CA VAL A 216 7.46 4.00 9.31
C VAL A 216 7.41 2.52 9.66
N ARG A 217 7.35 2.21 10.96
CA ARG A 217 7.04 0.86 11.45
C ARG A 217 6.17 0.90 12.71
N GLY A 218 5.49 -0.18 13.00
CA GLY A 218 4.93 -0.42 14.32
C GLY A 218 6.02 -0.86 15.31
N SER A 219 5.93 -0.49 16.58
CA SER A 219 6.93 -0.89 17.58
C SER A 219 6.99 -2.42 17.79
N ALA A 220 5.88 -3.11 17.55
CA ALA A 220 5.76 -4.57 17.64
C ALA A 220 5.89 -5.29 16.28
N ASP A 221 6.18 -4.57 15.18
CA ASP A 221 6.32 -5.14 13.83
C ASP A 221 7.51 -6.13 13.79
N ARG A 222 7.21 -7.41 13.57
CA ARG A 222 8.18 -8.50 13.47
C ARG A 222 8.59 -8.82 12.03
N ILE A 223 7.85 -8.32 11.06
CA ILE A 223 8.14 -8.49 9.63
C ILE A 223 9.19 -7.48 9.19
N ALA A 224 9.02 -6.20 9.60
CA ALA A 224 10.00 -5.14 9.39
C ALA A 224 10.58 -4.67 10.75
N PRO A 225 11.53 -5.39 11.35
CA PRO A 225 12.11 -5.07 12.65
C PRO A 225 12.91 -3.76 12.61
N ASP A 226 13.13 -3.16 13.77
CA ASP A 226 13.86 -1.89 13.89
C ASP A 226 15.26 -1.94 13.29
N THR A 227 15.94 -3.07 13.42
CA THR A 227 17.25 -3.30 12.80
C THR A 227 17.24 -3.19 11.28
N TRP A 228 16.16 -3.65 10.65
CA TRP A 228 15.97 -3.47 9.22
C TRP A 228 15.64 -2.01 8.86
N LEU A 229 14.75 -1.38 9.60
CA LEU A 229 14.43 0.02 9.36
C LEU A 229 15.64 0.96 9.55
N ALA A 230 16.51 0.64 10.50
CA ALA A 230 17.77 1.35 10.69
C ALA A 230 18.71 1.20 9.48
N LYS A 231 18.84 -0.03 8.93
CA LYS A 231 19.61 -0.29 7.72
C LYS A 231 19.00 0.42 6.50
N ALA A 232 17.69 0.37 6.33
CA ALA A 232 16.99 1.07 5.27
C ALA A 232 17.22 2.59 5.34
N GLY A 233 17.17 3.18 6.55
CA GLY A 233 17.47 4.59 6.75
C GLY A 233 18.93 4.96 6.48
N ALA A 234 19.88 4.05 6.73
CA ALA A 234 21.28 4.27 6.38
C ALA A 234 21.54 4.29 4.86
N LEU A 235 20.69 3.60 4.08
CA LEU A 235 20.73 3.64 2.60
C LEU A 235 20.15 4.93 2.02
N MET A 236 19.33 5.62 2.79
CA MET A 236 18.65 6.87 2.41
C MET A 236 18.93 7.94 3.47
N PRO A 237 20.08 8.65 3.44
CA PRO A 237 20.48 9.60 4.50
C PRO A 237 19.48 10.73 4.73
N GLN A 238 18.67 11.09 3.69
CA GLN A 238 17.61 12.09 3.76
C GLN A 238 16.30 11.55 4.38
N ALA A 239 16.17 10.23 4.59
CA ALA A 239 14.94 9.65 5.10
C ALA A 239 14.77 9.92 6.61
N GLN A 240 13.55 10.31 6.97
CA GLN A 240 13.09 10.36 8.35
C GLN A 240 12.61 8.97 8.79
N ARG A 241 12.72 8.67 10.09
CA ARG A 241 12.24 7.41 10.66
C ARG A 241 11.22 7.68 11.75
N LEU A 242 10.12 6.92 11.73
CA LEU A 242 9.04 6.99 12.69
C LEU A 242 8.67 5.61 13.20
N THR A 243 8.54 5.45 14.51
CA THR A 243 7.97 4.25 15.12
C THR A 243 6.63 4.60 15.75
N ILE A 244 5.58 3.84 15.42
CA ILE A 244 4.24 3.96 15.99
C ILE A 244 4.13 2.98 17.15
N ASP A 245 4.03 3.48 18.37
CA ASP A 245 3.96 2.64 19.56
C ASP A 245 2.71 1.74 19.55
N ARG A 246 2.84 0.53 20.12
CA ARG A 246 1.78 -0.48 20.22
C ARG A 246 1.10 -0.85 18.90
N ALA A 247 1.79 -0.71 17.78
CA ALA A 247 1.33 -1.19 16.48
C ALA A 247 2.20 -2.36 16.05
N ALA A 248 1.59 -3.38 15.44
CA ALA A 248 2.26 -4.47 14.76
C ALA A 248 2.49 -4.12 13.27
N HIS A 249 2.67 -5.10 12.40
CA HIS A 249 3.00 -4.87 10.99
C HIS A 249 1.90 -4.12 10.24
N ASN A 250 0.63 -4.42 10.54
CA ASN A 250 -0.52 -3.81 9.85
C ASN A 250 -0.93 -2.46 10.48
N ALA A 251 0.05 -1.61 10.78
CA ALA A 251 -0.16 -0.29 11.37
C ALA A 251 -1.08 0.61 10.53
N VAL A 252 -1.17 0.39 9.22
CA VAL A 252 -2.08 1.11 8.31
C VAL A 252 -3.55 0.92 8.68
N THR A 253 -3.89 -0.22 9.26
CA THR A 253 -5.25 -0.54 9.72
C THR A 253 -5.41 -0.26 11.21
N THR A 254 -4.51 -0.81 12.04
CA THR A 254 -4.66 -0.83 13.50
C THR A 254 -4.30 0.49 14.17
N ALA A 255 -3.42 1.27 13.55
CA ALA A 255 -2.99 2.59 14.00
C ALA A 255 -3.31 3.69 12.97
N GLY A 256 -4.32 3.48 12.12
CA GLY A 256 -4.60 4.30 10.96
C GLY A 256 -4.70 5.79 11.24
N LEU A 257 -5.38 6.20 12.31
CA LEU A 257 -5.50 7.62 12.68
C LEU A 257 -4.13 8.26 13.00
N ARG A 258 -3.26 7.54 13.75
CA ARG A 258 -1.92 8.02 14.10
C ARG A 258 -1.00 8.05 12.89
N LEU A 259 -1.08 7.02 12.06
CA LEU A 259 -0.31 6.97 10.82
C LEU A 259 -0.75 8.05 9.84
N GLY A 260 -2.05 8.24 9.64
CA GLY A 260 -2.57 9.29 8.76
C GLY A 260 -2.18 10.70 9.21
N ALA A 261 -2.19 10.97 10.54
CA ALA A 261 -1.68 12.22 11.08
C ALA A 261 -0.18 12.41 10.81
N ALA A 262 0.62 11.34 10.90
CA ALA A 262 2.05 11.38 10.58
C ALA A 262 2.29 11.62 9.08
N VAL A 263 1.50 10.99 8.20
CA VAL A 263 1.51 11.25 6.76
C VAL A 263 1.21 12.71 6.47
N GLU A 264 0.13 13.25 7.04
CA GLU A 264 -0.24 14.67 6.88
C GLU A 264 0.85 15.63 7.36
N ALA A 265 1.46 15.33 8.53
CA ALA A 265 2.54 16.14 9.08
C ALA A 265 3.77 16.11 8.14
N PHE A 266 4.16 14.93 7.64
CA PHE A 266 5.28 14.79 6.73
C PHE A 266 5.07 15.54 5.41
N LEU A 267 3.89 15.40 4.80
CA LEU A 267 3.54 16.10 3.57
C LEU A 267 3.42 17.62 3.75
N GLY A 268 3.02 18.07 4.94
CA GLY A 268 2.86 19.49 5.25
C GLY A 268 4.17 20.22 5.63
N THR A 269 5.27 19.48 5.89
CA THR A 269 6.52 20.13 6.30
C THR A 269 7.27 20.81 5.16
N GLY A 270 6.85 20.63 3.89
CA GLY A 270 7.56 21.19 2.73
C GLY A 270 9.06 20.87 2.77
N THR A 271 9.70 20.77 1.68
CA THR A 271 11.07 20.26 1.47
C THR A 271 12.22 21.05 2.16
N ASP A 272 11.94 22.04 3.01
CA ASP A 272 12.94 23.00 3.54
C ASP A 272 13.37 22.78 5.00
N ARG A 273 13.02 21.68 5.65
CA ARG A 273 13.43 21.45 7.03
C ARG A 273 14.34 20.24 7.18
N PRO A 274 15.52 20.39 7.86
CA PRO A 274 16.38 19.24 8.17
C PRO A 274 15.61 18.20 9.01
N PRO A 275 15.87 16.90 8.83
CA PRO A 275 15.10 15.84 9.44
C PRO A 275 15.14 15.92 10.97
N PRO A 276 14.00 15.82 11.66
CA PRO A 276 14.00 15.61 13.10
C PRO A 276 14.58 14.24 13.43
N ARG A 277 15.37 14.17 14.51
CA ARG A 277 15.83 12.89 15.08
C ARG A 277 14.64 11.96 15.31
N ALA A 278 14.88 10.63 15.21
CA ALA A 278 13.86 9.58 15.33
C ALA A 278 12.80 9.91 16.40
N ALA A 279 11.59 10.21 15.95
CA ALA A 279 10.46 10.53 16.83
C ALA A 279 9.63 9.28 17.13
N ARG A 280 9.19 9.14 18.38
CA ARG A 280 8.17 8.16 18.78
C ARG A 280 6.85 8.88 18.98
N VAL A 281 5.80 8.39 18.37
CA VAL A 281 4.44 8.87 18.67
C VAL A 281 3.87 7.95 19.76
N ALA A 282 3.66 8.52 20.94
CA ALA A 282 3.07 7.83 22.08
C ALA A 282 1.62 7.39 21.80
N ALA A 283 1.18 6.40 22.53
CA ALA A 283 -0.15 5.78 22.40
C ALA A 283 -1.28 6.71 22.82
#